data_b4f66616d69a57abd397d3e30bc2d295
#
_entry.id   b4f66616d69a57abd397d3e30bc2d295
#
_cell.length_a   1.000
_cell.length_b   1.000
_cell.length_c   1.000
_cell.angle_alpha   90.00
_cell.angle_beta   90.00
_cell.angle_gamma   90.00
#
_symmetry.space_group_name_H-M   'P 1'
#
loop_
_entity.id
_entity.type
_entity.pdbx_description
1 polymer ?
#
loop_
_entity_poly.entity_id
_entity_poly.type
_entity_poly.pdbx_seq_one_letter_code
_entity_poly.pdbx_strand_id
1 'polypeptide(L)'
;KIRPLGGLREGARGERGEAADMVNFTVTGQGLLTLRPGVRALELPFGFDTRGQVIRGLWAGFLGRGEFLAVATSPAGEYGANGDYIQVFRRKEEGFAAAALLPRPFGAKTAWVQFFTFCGELYALSDQGYLRISDGGISTVDTPGFRAQAVEAYVPLVVTGASPAGGGTALEQVNRLTNRRRISYSADGSAAYRLPEEAVGVAAVQVSGESLDSPGSFDAESRVYTFRTPPAAGTDNVEITYLAASSDRARVLGMRCSETYNGDTDTRLFLYGDGSNTCIYSGVTQGGAPSAAYFPAMNEIRVDGADAPITGLLRHGG
;
A
#
# COMPACT_ATOMS: atom_id res chain seq x y z
N LYS A 1 -38.83 37.78 8.39
CA LYS A 1 -38.20 36.98 7.29
C LYS A 1 -36.74 36.76 7.64
N ILE A 2 -36.43 35.55 8.07
CA ILE A 2 -35.04 35.13 8.31
C ILE A 2 -34.41 34.96 6.92
N ARG A 3 -33.34 35.70 6.63
CA ARG A 3 -32.56 35.50 5.39
C ARG A 3 -31.61 34.33 5.56
N PRO A 4 -31.46 33.46 4.57
CA PRO A 4 -30.46 32.40 4.61
C PRO A 4 -29.07 32.98 4.78
N LEU A 5 -28.22 32.33 5.57
CA LEU A 5 -26.80 32.69 5.70
C LEU A 5 -26.05 32.20 4.47
N GLY A 6 -25.22 33.09 3.89
CA GLY A 6 -24.42 32.79 2.68
C GLY A 6 -23.19 31.94 2.90
N GLY A 7 -22.84 31.66 4.17
CA GLY A 7 -21.65 30.87 4.53
C GLY A 7 -20.74 31.59 5.52
N LEU A 8 -19.54 31.02 5.71
CA LEU A 8 -18.45 31.59 6.50
C LEU A 8 -17.44 32.23 5.56
N ARG A 9 -16.97 33.46 5.86
CA ARG A 9 -15.91 34.13 5.13
C ARG A 9 -14.85 34.69 6.08
N GLU A 10 -13.63 34.28 5.86
CA GLU A 10 -12.47 34.85 6.54
C GLU A 10 -12.07 36.19 5.90
N GLY A 11 -12.08 37.26 6.67
CA GLY A 11 -11.64 38.59 6.22
C GLY A 11 -12.44 39.73 6.83
N ALA A 12 -11.90 40.97 6.76
CA ALA A 12 -12.41 42.13 7.46
C ALA A 12 -13.76 42.70 6.94
N ARG A 13 -14.30 42.21 5.83
CA ARG A 13 -15.59 42.62 5.27
C ARG A 13 -16.29 41.47 4.58
N GLY A 14 -17.19 40.81 5.29
CA GLY A 14 -18.15 39.87 4.72
C GLY A 14 -19.26 40.55 3.94
N GLU A 15 -19.85 39.87 2.98
CA GLU A 15 -21.08 40.31 2.32
C GLU A 15 -22.28 40.17 3.27
N ARG A 16 -23.37 40.87 2.96
CA ARG A 16 -24.56 40.83 3.81
C ARG A 16 -25.16 39.45 3.85
N GLY A 17 -25.12 38.79 5.00
CA GLY A 17 -25.60 37.42 5.19
C GLY A 17 -24.49 36.39 5.42
N GLU A 18 -23.22 36.80 5.44
CA GLU A 18 -22.10 35.96 5.82
C GLU A 18 -21.75 36.15 7.31
N ALA A 19 -21.28 35.13 7.96
CA ALA A 19 -20.79 35.18 9.33
C ALA A 19 -19.25 35.23 9.32
N ALA A 20 -18.66 36.07 10.15
CA ALA A 20 -17.23 36.17 10.34
C ALA A 20 -16.69 35.02 11.20
N ASP A 21 -17.51 34.49 12.10
CA ASP A 21 -17.18 33.35 12.96
C ASP A 21 -18.45 32.55 13.33
N MET A 22 -18.31 31.24 13.41
CA MET A 22 -19.40 30.35 13.85
C MET A 22 -18.83 29.24 14.73
N VAL A 23 -19.22 29.23 15.99
CA VAL A 23 -18.82 28.20 16.95
C VAL A 23 -19.99 27.26 17.22
N ASN A 24 -19.76 25.95 17.03
CA ASN A 24 -20.75 24.89 17.25
C ASN A 24 -22.04 24.95 16.37
N PHE A 25 -21.99 25.64 15.26
CA PHE A 25 -23.07 25.68 14.28
C PHE A 25 -22.59 25.21 12.90
N THR A 26 -23.50 24.74 12.10
CA THR A 26 -23.29 24.46 10.68
C THR A 26 -24.46 25.04 9.88
N VAL A 27 -24.20 25.40 8.62
CA VAL A 27 -25.23 25.87 7.70
C VAL A 27 -25.69 24.69 6.87
N THR A 28 -27.00 24.42 6.86
CA THR A 28 -27.58 23.40 5.99
C THR A 28 -27.56 23.85 4.53
N GLY A 29 -27.76 22.93 3.58
CA GLY A 29 -27.92 23.25 2.16
C GLY A 29 -29.07 24.22 1.84
N GLN A 30 -29.99 24.43 2.80
CA GLN A 30 -31.09 25.42 2.71
C GLN A 30 -30.74 26.76 3.37
N GLY A 31 -29.51 26.94 3.84
CA GLY A 31 -29.05 28.17 4.49
C GLY A 31 -29.57 28.36 5.93
N LEU A 32 -30.00 27.29 6.59
CA LEU A 32 -30.43 27.32 8.00
C LEU A 32 -29.25 27.01 8.92
N LEU A 33 -29.15 27.74 10.03
CA LEU A 33 -28.22 27.41 11.10
C LEU A 33 -28.74 26.24 11.90
N THR A 34 -27.91 25.21 12.04
CA THR A 34 -28.17 24.08 12.92
C THR A 34 -27.01 23.89 13.89
N LEU A 35 -27.30 23.40 15.09
CA LEU A 35 -26.25 22.97 16.02
C LEU A 35 -25.45 21.82 15.39
N ARG A 36 -24.14 21.87 15.51
CA ARG A 36 -23.30 20.71 15.16
C ARG A 36 -23.76 19.53 16.03
N PRO A 37 -23.83 18.31 15.46
CA PRO A 37 -24.04 17.11 16.26
C PRO A 37 -23.01 17.04 17.39
N GLY A 38 -23.43 16.60 18.56
CA GLY A 38 -22.52 16.36 19.67
C GLY A 38 -21.46 15.33 19.31
N VAL A 39 -20.30 15.44 19.96
CA VAL A 39 -19.22 14.47 19.85
C VAL A 39 -19.35 13.51 21.02
N ARG A 40 -19.43 12.21 20.74
CA ARG A 40 -19.38 11.14 21.75
C ARG A 40 -18.00 10.50 21.70
N ALA A 41 -17.38 10.32 22.86
CA ALA A 41 -16.15 9.55 22.96
C ALA A 41 -16.41 8.09 22.55
N LEU A 42 -15.51 7.55 21.73
CA LEU A 42 -15.48 6.12 21.46
C LEU A 42 -14.84 5.42 22.65
N GLU A 43 -15.57 4.52 23.30
CA GLU A 43 -15.01 3.69 24.36
C GLU A 43 -14.01 2.69 23.75
N LEU A 44 -12.79 2.71 24.26
CA LEU A 44 -11.76 1.78 23.84
C LEU A 44 -11.90 0.49 24.66
N PRO A 45 -12.14 -0.64 24.01
CA PRO A 45 -12.23 -1.91 24.68
C PRO A 45 -10.85 -2.48 25.02
N PHE A 46 -10.82 -3.58 25.76
CA PHE A 46 -9.62 -4.37 26.08
C PHE A 46 -8.61 -3.73 27.04
N GLY A 47 -9.02 -2.75 27.85
CA GLY A 47 -8.12 -2.13 28.83
C GLY A 47 -6.93 -1.38 28.17
N PHE A 48 -7.09 -0.97 26.93
CA PHE A 48 -6.07 -0.21 26.22
C PHE A 48 -5.85 1.15 26.87
N ASP A 49 -4.63 1.38 27.35
CA ASP A 49 -4.25 2.66 27.94
C ASP A 49 -3.89 3.66 26.83
N THR A 50 -4.74 4.65 26.62
CA THR A 50 -4.54 5.72 25.65
C THR A 50 -3.60 6.82 26.13
N ARG A 51 -3.22 6.80 27.41
CA ARG A 51 -2.30 7.80 27.97
C ARG A 51 -0.94 7.69 27.27
N GLY A 52 -0.45 8.80 26.79
CA GLY A 52 0.80 8.85 26.05
C GLY A 52 0.75 8.24 24.64
N GLN A 53 -0.44 7.97 24.09
CA GLN A 53 -0.61 7.56 22.70
C GLN A 53 -1.04 8.76 21.83
N VAL A 54 -0.54 8.78 20.61
CA VAL A 54 -0.90 9.75 19.56
C VAL A 54 -1.56 9.01 18.42
N ILE A 55 -2.68 9.51 17.92
CA ILE A 55 -3.33 8.98 16.72
C ILE A 55 -2.43 9.31 15.52
N ARG A 56 -2.06 8.28 14.76
CA ARG A 56 -1.22 8.37 13.55
C ARG A 56 -2.00 8.18 12.26
N GLY A 57 -3.17 7.57 12.34
CA GLY A 57 -4.05 7.37 11.19
C GLY A 57 -5.44 6.97 11.61
N LEU A 58 -6.41 7.29 10.78
CA LEU A 58 -7.82 7.00 10.97
C LEU A 58 -8.43 6.63 9.62
N TRP A 59 -9.27 5.61 9.62
CA TRP A 59 -10.06 5.23 8.45
C TRP A 59 -11.43 4.71 8.89
N ALA A 60 -12.44 5.07 8.15
CA ALA A 60 -13.79 4.52 8.30
C ALA A 60 -14.33 4.15 6.91
N GLY A 61 -14.92 2.97 6.80
CA GLY A 61 -15.44 2.50 5.53
C GLY A 61 -15.99 1.08 5.60
N PHE A 62 -16.21 0.49 4.43
CA PHE A 62 -16.78 -0.84 4.30
C PHE A 62 -15.69 -1.86 3.91
N LEU A 63 -15.74 -3.03 4.56
CA LEU A 63 -15.03 -4.24 4.17
C LEU A 63 -16.09 -5.33 3.98
N GLY A 64 -16.29 -5.75 2.74
CA GLY A 64 -17.41 -6.59 2.38
C GLY A 64 -18.75 -5.92 2.73
N ARG A 65 -19.56 -6.55 3.58
CA ARG A 65 -20.84 -6.01 4.04
C ARG A 65 -20.78 -5.30 5.39
N GLY A 66 -19.62 -5.24 6.03
CA GLY A 66 -19.46 -4.62 7.35
C GLY A 66 -18.92 -3.20 7.25
N GLU A 67 -19.41 -2.30 8.08
CA GLU A 67 -18.84 -0.97 8.29
C GLU A 67 -17.82 -1.05 9.43
N PHE A 68 -16.63 -0.51 9.20
CA PHE A 68 -15.51 -0.57 10.14
C PHE A 68 -14.83 0.79 10.31
N LEU A 69 -14.19 0.92 11.46
CA LEU A 69 -13.31 2.02 11.80
C LEU A 69 -11.94 1.42 12.17
N ALA A 70 -10.87 1.89 11.55
CA ALA A 70 -9.51 1.53 11.92
C ALA A 70 -8.78 2.77 12.47
N VAL A 71 -8.07 2.57 13.58
CA VAL A 71 -7.31 3.63 14.27
C VAL A 71 -5.90 3.14 14.51
N ALA A 72 -4.92 3.86 13.99
CA ALA A 72 -3.51 3.62 14.29
C ALA A 72 -3.03 4.60 15.34
N THR A 73 -2.31 4.09 16.34
CA THR A 73 -1.71 4.89 17.41
C THR A 73 -0.25 4.53 17.60
N SER A 74 0.55 5.49 18.05
CA SER A 74 1.95 5.29 18.47
C SER A 74 2.21 6.01 19.76
N PRO A 75 3.22 5.58 20.58
CA PRO A 75 3.58 6.30 21.78
C PRO A 75 4.05 7.73 21.46
N ALA A 76 3.64 8.68 22.29
CA ALA A 76 4.12 10.07 22.21
C ALA A 76 5.61 10.17 22.56
N GLY A 77 6.07 9.34 23.53
CA GLY A 77 7.47 9.22 23.96
C GLY A 77 8.25 8.15 23.21
N GLU A 78 9.21 7.52 23.89
CA GLU A 78 10.03 6.45 23.33
C GLU A 78 9.20 5.19 23.05
N TYR A 79 9.65 4.42 22.05
CA TYR A 79 9.06 3.14 21.70
C TYR A 79 9.49 2.07 22.72
N GLY A 80 8.58 1.70 23.60
CA GLY A 80 8.84 0.78 24.70
C GLY A 80 7.78 -0.33 24.82
N ALA A 81 7.40 -0.66 26.04
CA ALA A 81 6.38 -1.67 26.33
C ALA A 81 5.02 -1.33 25.69
N ASN A 82 4.67 -0.04 25.67
CA ASN A 82 3.50 0.49 24.98
C ASN A 82 3.88 0.89 23.55
N GLY A 83 3.96 -0.08 22.63
CA GLY A 83 4.27 0.14 21.22
C GLY A 83 3.14 0.79 20.45
N ASP A 84 3.24 0.75 19.14
CA ASP A 84 2.17 1.12 18.23
C ASP A 84 1.07 0.06 18.20
N TYR A 85 -0.14 0.50 17.85
CA TYR A 85 -1.31 -0.36 17.74
C TYR A 85 -2.14 0.04 16.52
N ILE A 86 -2.77 -0.95 15.89
CA ILE A 86 -3.93 -0.74 15.03
C ILE A 86 -5.13 -1.37 15.72
N GLN A 87 -6.14 -0.56 15.97
CA GLN A 87 -7.42 -1.00 16.49
C GLN A 87 -8.44 -1.00 15.38
N VAL A 88 -9.22 -2.07 15.27
CA VAL A 88 -10.32 -2.20 14.33
C VAL A 88 -11.61 -2.31 15.12
N PHE A 89 -12.59 -1.49 14.76
CA PHE A 89 -13.92 -1.48 15.33
C PHE A 89 -14.95 -1.81 14.24
N ARG A 90 -15.97 -2.55 14.60
CA ARG A 90 -17.10 -2.85 13.72
C ARG A 90 -18.33 -2.06 14.11
N ARG A 91 -19.03 -1.51 13.14
CA ARG A 91 -20.32 -0.84 13.36
C ARG A 91 -21.35 -1.82 13.89
N LYS A 92 -22.05 -1.43 14.92
CA LYS A 92 -23.22 -2.08 15.53
C LYS A 92 -24.38 -1.10 15.52
N GLU A 93 -25.59 -1.57 15.87
CA GLU A 93 -26.79 -0.71 15.91
C GLU A 93 -26.58 0.52 16.81
N GLU A 94 -25.94 0.37 17.95
CA GLU A 94 -25.72 1.44 18.93
C GLU A 94 -24.29 2.03 18.93
N GLY A 95 -23.53 1.95 17.82
CA GLY A 95 -22.19 2.52 17.75
C GLY A 95 -21.14 1.56 17.19
N PHE A 96 -19.92 1.63 17.69
CA PHE A 96 -18.83 0.76 17.28
C PHE A 96 -18.43 -0.18 18.42
N ALA A 97 -18.24 -1.45 18.11
CA ALA A 97 -17.68 -2.44 19.02
C ALA A 97 -16.27 -2.84 18.55
N ALA A 98 -15.39 -3.16 19.47
CA ALA A 98 -14.08 -3.68 19.14
C ALA A 98 -14.17 -4.96 18.32
N ALA A 99 -13.39 -5.01 17.26
CA ALA A 99 -13.23 -6.18 16.42
C ALA A 99 -11.82 -6.78 16.55
N ALA A 100 -10.78 -5.95 16.64
CA ALA A 100 -9.41 -6.41 16.82
C ALA A 100 -8.52 -5.34 17.45
N LEU A 101 -7.47 -5.81 18.13
CA LEU A 101 -6.33 -5.03 18.59
C LEU A 101 -5.05 -5.70 18.04
N LEU A 102 -4.34 -5.00 17.16
CA LEU A 102 -3.12 -5.47 16.51
C LEU A 102 -1.92 -4.75 17.14
N PRO A 103 -1.18 -5.39 18.07
CA PRO A 103 -0.02 -4.78 18.72
C PRO A 103 1.19 -4.79 17.78
N ARG A 104 1.96 -3.73 17.83
CA ARG A 104 3.22 -3.56 17.10
C ARG A 104 3.17 -3.95 15.61
N PRO A 105 2.15 -3.49 14.86
CA PRO A 105 1.93 -3.97 13.51
C PRO A 105 3.10 -3.64 12.56
N PHE A 106 3.84 -2.55 12.82
CA PHE A 106 5.02 -2.15 12.04
C PHE A 106 6.35 -2.50 12.71
N GLY A 107 6.34 -2.96 13.97
CA GLY A 107 7.56 -3.28 14.71
C GLY A 107 8.38 -2.09 15.18
N ALA A 108 8.04 -0.87 14.76
CA ALA A 108 8.71 0.38 15.10
C ALA A 108 7.70 1.53 15.22
N LYS A 109 8.11 2.61 15.93
CA LYS A 109 7.27 3.81 16.08
C LYS A 109 7.03 4.47 14.72
N THR A 110 5.76 4.62 14.36
CA THR A 110 5.36 5.29 13.13
C THR A 110 5.20 6.79 13.34
N ALA A 111 5.57 7.58 12.34
CA ALA A 111 5.30 9.01 12.31
C ALA A 111 3.87 9.31 11.85
N TRP A 112 3.35 8.48 10.96
CA TRP A 112 2.01 8.55 10.39
C TRP A 112 1.59 7.16 9.89
N VAL A 113 0.29 6.95 9.72
CA VAL A 113 -0.29 5.76 9.09
C VAL A 113 -1.41 6.21 8.19
N GLN A 114 -1.35 5.83 6.94
CA GLN A 114 -2.43 5.99 5.99
C GLN A 114 -3.14 4.66 5.80
N PHE A 115 -4.46 4.68 5.89
CA PHE A 115 -5.30 3.56 5.53
C PHE A 115 -6.00 3.80 4.21
N PHE A 116 -6.18 2.75 3.44
CA PHE A 116 -6.99 2.76 2.22
C PHE A 116 -7.50 1.35 1.91
N THR A 117 -8.57 1.28 1.14
CA THR A 117 -9.09 0.02 0.60
C THR A 117 -8.69 -0.11 -0.87
N PHE A 118 -8.35 -1.32 -1.28
CA PHE A 118 -8.10 -1.65 -2.67
C PHE A 118 -8.50 -3.09 -2.93
N CYS A 119 -9.30 -3.35 -3.96
CA CYS A 119 -9.85 -4.66 -4.30
C CYS A 119 -10.53 -5.36 -3.10
N GLY A 120 -11.26 -4.58 -2.27
CA GLY A 120 -12.02 -5.09 -1.12
C GLY A 120 -11.17 -5.42 0.13
N GLU A 121 -9.89 -5.17 0.12
CA GLU A 121 -8.98 -5.37 1.26
C GLU A 121 -8.56 -4.02 1.86
N LEU A 122 -8.30 -4.01 3.18
CA LEU A 122 -7.77 -2.85 3.89
C LEU A 122 -6.24 -2.92 3.96
N TYR A 123 -5.61 -1.81 3.64
CA TYR A 123 -4.16 -1.64 3.72
C TYR A 123 -3.81 -0.52 4.70
N ALA A 124 -2.62 -0.64 5.30
CA ALA A 124 -1.99 0.39 6.12
C ALA A 124 -0.57 0.64 5.60
N LEU A 125 -0.31 1.87 5.17
CA LEU A 125 0.99 2.35 4.71
C LEU A 125 1.54 3.33 5.73
N SER A 126 2.83 3.22 6.04
CA SER A 126 3.54 4.13 6.94
C SER A 126 5.00 4.29 6.50
N ASP A 127 5.70 5.21 7.16
CA ASP A 127 7.16 5.35 7.05
C ASP A 127 7.94 4.10 7.50
N GLN A 128 7.31 3.20 8.26
CA GLN A 128 7.93 1.98 8.77
C GLN A 128 7.56 0.72 7.99
N GLY A 129 6.50 0.73 7.20
CA GLY A 129 6.09 -0.45 6.48
C GLY A 129 4.80 -0.33 5.70
N TYR A 130 4.48 -1.40 5.00
CA TYR A 130 3.28 -1.54 4.20
C TYR A 130 2.60 -2.86 4.55
N LEU A 131 1.38 -2.80 5.09
CA LEU A 131 0.65 -3.93 5.64
C LEU A 131 -0.69 -4.11 4.92
N ARG A 132 -1.12 -5.35 4.81
CA ARG A 132 -2.49 -5.75 4.53
C ARG A 132 -3.16 -6.15 5.84
N ILE A 133 -4.34 -5.60 6.09
CA ILE A 133 -5.16 -5.91 7.25
C ILE A 133 -6.33 -6.74 6.74
N SER A 134 -6.21 -8.05 6.85
CA SER A 134 -7.22 -9.00 6.41
C SER A 134 -7.91 -9.65 7.59
N ASP A 135 -9.18 -9.94 7.41
CA ASP A 135 -9.88 -10.94 8.22
C ASP A 135 -9.27 -12.31 7.89
N GLY A 136 -8.53 -12.89 8.79
CA GLY A 136 -7.69 -14.08 8.55
C GLY A 136 -8.43 -15.37 8.19
N GLY A 137 -9.66 -15.28 7.69
CA GLY A 137 -10.46 -16.43 7.24
C GLY A 137 -10.86 -17.42 8.36
N ILE A 138 -10.53 -17.09 9.62
CA ILE A 138 -10.88 -17.86 10.81
C ILE A 138 -11.92 -17.04 11.59
N SER A 139 -12.94 -16.55 10.93
CA SER A 139 -14.02 -15.92 11.66
C SER A 139 -15.09 -16.97 11.93
N THR A 140 -15.26 -17.28 13.19
CA THR A 140 -16.60 -17.53 13.69
C THR A 140 -17.35 -16.19 13.61
N VAL A 141 -18.63 -16.22 13.32
CA VAL A 141 -19.50 -15.04 13.10
C VAL A 141 -19.34 -13.94 14.17
N ASP A 142 -18.75 -14.24 15.31
CA ASP A 142 -18.65 -13.36 16.48
C ASP A 142 -17.27 -12.73 16.71
N THR A 143 -16.21 -13.19 16.03
CA THR A 143 -14.86 -12.63 16.24
C THR A 143 -14.09 -12.60 14.92
N PRO A 144 -14.17 -11.51 14.14
CA PRO A 144 -13.34 -11.37 12.95
C PRO A 144 -11.87 -11.38 13.36
N GLY A 145 -11.15 -12.36 12.82
CA GLY A 145 -9.73 -12.56 13.11
C GLY A 145 -8.84 -11.64 12.28
N PHE A 146 -8.99 -10.30 12.40
CA PHE A 146 -8.12 -9.37 11.70
C PHE A 146 -6.65 -9.61 12.05
N ARG A 147 -5.82 -9.64 11.01
CA ARG A 147 -4.36 -9.75 11.13
C ARG A 147 -3.69 -8.70 10.26
N ALA A 148 -2.62 -8.12 10.76
CA ALA A 148 -1.73 -7.29 9.99
C ALA A 148 -0.60 -8.16 9.44
N GLN A 149 -0.46 -8.19 8.12
CA GLN A 149 0.58 -8.93 7.43
C GLN A 149 1.35 -7.98 6.51
N ALA A 150 2.67 -8.10 6.47
CA ALA A 150 3.47 -7.35 5.52
C ALA A 150 2.98 -7.66 4.09
N VAL A 151 2.81 -6.61 3.29
CA VAL A 151 2.49 -6.78 1.87
C VAL A 151 3.69 -7.47 1.21
N GLU A 152 3.46 -8.67 0.72
CA GLU A 152 4.44 -9.39 -0.07
C GLU A 152 4.49 -8.78 -1.47
N ALA A 153 5.66 -8.20 -1.81
CA ALA A 153 5.82 -7.51 -3.07
C ALA A 153 5.76 -8.50 -4.24
N TYR A 154 4.97 -8.16 -5.25
CA TYR A 154 4.97 -8.90 -6.51
C TYR A 154 6.36 -8.88 -7.15
N VAL A 155 6.87 -10.05 -7.52
CA VAL A 155 8.16 -10.20 -8.21
C VAL A 155 7.91 -10.29 -9.72
N PRO A 156 8.24 -9.23 -10.50
CA PRO A 156 7.92 -9.19 -11.92
C PRO A 156 8.81 -10.12 -12.75
N LEU A 157 8.26 -10.72 -13.80
CA LEU A 157 9.00 -11.39 -14.86
C LEU A 157 9.47 -10.34 -15.86
N VAL A 158 10.69 -9.84 -15.68
CA VAL A 158 11.19 -8.69 -16.45
C VAL A 158 11.66 -9.05 -17.85
N VAL A 159 12.10 -10.28 -18.06
CA VAL A 159 12.54 -10.80 -19.33
C VAL A 159 12.02 -12.22 -19.54
N THR A 160 11.59 -12.53 -20.74
CA THR A 160 11.17 -13.88 -21.17
C THR A 160 11.90 -14.29 -22.44
N GLY A 161 12.01 -15.60 -22.69
CA GLY A 161 12.65 -16.14 -23.89
C GLY A 161 14.14 -15.89 -23.99
N ALA A 162 14.83 -15.66 -22.88
CA ALA A 162 16.29 -15.51 -22.89
C ALA A 162 16.97 -16.83 -23.24
N SER A 163 18.12 -16.77 -23.91
CA SER A 163 19.03 -17.91 -24.04
C SER A 163 19.96 -17.99 -22.83
N PRO A 164 20.65 -19.12 -22.57
CA PRO A 164 21.68 -19.18 -21.54
C PRO A 164 22.76 -18.11 -21.66
N ALA A 165 23.06 -17.65 -22.86
CA ALA A 165 24.00 -16.55 -23.12
C ALA A 165 23.43 -15.14 -22.79
N GLY A 166 22.15 -15.06 -22.42
CA GLY A 166 21.42 -13.80 -22.16
C GLY A 166 20.51 -13.39 -23.30
N GLY A 167 20.07 -12.11 -23.30
CA GLY A 167 19.10 -11.57 -24.25
C GLY A 167 17.67 -11.80 -23.78
N GLY A 168 16.76 -12.09 -24.70
CA GLY A 168 15.32 -12.26 -24.45
C GLY A 168 14.50 -11.01 -24.74
N THR A 169 13.21 -11.09 -24.43
CA THR A 169 12.24 -10.01 -24.65
C THR A 169 11.81 -9.41 -23.32
N ALA A 170 11.87 -8.08 -23.20
CA ALA A 170 11.36 -7.37 -22.04
C ALA A 170 9.84 -7.57 -21.91
N LEU A 171 9.37 -7.88 -20.71
CA LEU A 171 7.97 -8.18 -20.45
C LEU A 171 7.37 -7.26 -19.41
N GLU A 172 7.71 -7.42 -18.15
CA GLU A 172 7.19 -6.59 -17.06
C GLU A 172 8.23 -5.58 -16.58
N GLN A 173 7.75 -4.48 -16.02
CA GLN A 173 8.62 -3.48 -15.42
C GLN A 173 9.03 -3.90 -14.01
N VAL A 174 10.18 -3.42 -13.57
CA VAL A 174 10.65 -3.62 -12.21
C VAL A 174 9.67 -3.03 -11.20
N ASN A 175 9.48 -3.72 -10.08
CA ASN A 175 8.61 -3.29 -9.00
C ASN A 175 9.40 -2.46 -7.98
N ARG A 176 8.92 -1.25 -7.65
CA ARG A 176 9.53 -0.37 -6.63
C ARG A 176 9.61 -1.01 -5.25
N LEU A 177 8.65 -1.89 -4.90
CA LEU A 177 8.57 -2.52 -3.57
C LEU A 177 9.63 -3.58 -3.30
N THR A 178 10.30 -4.10 -4.34
CA THR A 178 11.28 -5.19 -4.20
C THR A 178 12.45 -5.04 -5.17
N ASN A 179 13.62 -5.52 -4.74
CA ASN A 179 14.77 -5.69 -5.62
C ASN A 179 14.82 -7.06 -6.30
N ARG A 180 13.82 -7.93 -6.09
CA ARG A 180 13.70 -9.22 -6.75
C ARG A 180 13.11 -9.06 -8.14
N ARG A 181 13.68 -9.78 -9.11
CA ARG A 181 13.25 -9.79 -10.51
C ARG A 181 13.37 -11.19 -11.06
N ARG A 182 12.45 -11.60 -11.92
CA ARG A 182 12.47 -12.90 -12.59
C ARG A 182 12.91 -12.76 -14.03
N ILE A 183 13.64 -13.73 -14.51
CA ILE A 183 13.99 -13.89 -15.91
C ILE A 183 13.74 -15.35 -16.32
N SER A 184 13.11 -15.56 -17.47
CA SER A 184 12.84 -16.87 -18.04
C SER A 184 13.78 -17.17 -19.19
N TYR A 185 14.34 -18.38 -19.18
CA TYR A 185 15.28 -18.87 -20.16
C TYR A 185 14.74 -20.11 -20.89
N SER A 186 15.03 -20.16 -22.17
CA SER A 186 14.91 -21.40 -22.95
C SER A 186 16.23 -22.15 -22.87
N ALA A 187 16.23 -23.26 -22.11
CA ALA A 187 17.43 -24.07 -21.92
C ALA A 187 17.84 -24.80 -23.21
N ASP A 188 19.13 -24.90 -23.45
CA ASP A 188 19.74 -25.61 -24.58
C ASP A 188 20.66 -26.77 -24.14
N GLY A 189 20.63 -27.11 -22.85
CA GLY A 189 21.53 -28.08 -22.21
C GLY A 189 22.79 -27.45 -21.63
N SER A 190 22.97 -26.15 -21.72
CA SER A 190 24.07 -25.44 -21.07
C SER A 190 23.92 -25.44 -19.56
N ALA A 191 25.05 -25.44 -18.83
CA ALA A 191 25.06 -25.27 -17.38
C ALA A 191 25.12 -23.81 -16.96
N ALA A 192 25.66 -22.90 -17.77
CA ALA A 192 25.93 -21.50 -17.45
C ALA A 192 24.86 -20.58 -18.03
N TYR A 193 24.29 -19.73 -17.18
CA TYR A 193 23.23 -18.77 -17.53
C TYR A 193 23.65 -17.36 -17.15
N ARG A 194 23.75 -16.48 -18.14
CA ARG A 194 24.13 -15.09 -17.94
C ARG A 194 22.94 -14.28 -17.45
N LEU A 195 23.07 -13.64 -16.28
CA LEU A 195 22.10 -12.72 -15.71
C LEU A 195 22.36 -11.27 -16.17
N PRO A 196 21.36 -10.36 -16.04
CA PRO A 196 21.51 -8.94 -16.31
C PRO A 196 22.63 -8.29 -15.46
N GLU A 197 23.18 -7.18 -15.97
CA GLU A 197 24.30 -6.47 -15.31
C GLU A 197 23.97 -5.98 -13.90
N GLU A 198 22.70 -5.67 -13.62
CA GLU A 198 22.27 -5.24 -12.30
C GLU A 198 22.12 -6.40 -11.29
N ALA A 199 22.30 -7.65 -11.67
CA ALA A 199 22.21 -8.79 -10.77
C ALA A 199 23.38 -8.81 -9.80
N VAL A 200 23.08 -8.89 -8.50
CA VAL A 200 24.05 -9.00 -7.41
C VAL A 200 23.92 -10.30 -6.63
N GLY A 201 22.91 -11.12 -6.94
CA GLY A 201 22.66 -12.41 -6.29
C GLY A 201 21.49 -13.14 -6.92
N VAL A 202 21.28 -14.37 -6.52
CA VAL A 202 20.15 -15.23 -6.92
C VAL A 202 19.36 -15.61 -5.69
N ALA A 203 18.04 -15.43 -5.75
CA ALA A 203 17.12 -15.70 -4.65
C ALA A 203 16.38 -17.04 -4.80
N ALA A 204 16.06 -17.43 -6.02
CA ALA A 204 15.36 -18.69 -6.31
C ALA A 204 15.63 -19.13 -7.75
N VAL A 205 15.52 -20.43 -7.97
CA VAL A 205 15.65 -21.06 -9.30
C VAL A 205 14.54 -22.10 -9.46
N GLN A 206 13.89 -22.08 -10.61
CA GLN A 206 12.89 -23.08 -10.99
C GLN A 206 13.28 -23.70 -12.33
N VAL A 207 13.02 -24.98 -12.49
CA VAL A 207 13.17 -25.69 -13.75
C VAL A 207 11.87 -26.46 -14.03
N SER A 208 11.28 -26.21 -15.18
CA SER A 208 9.97 -26.76 -15.58
C SER A 208 8.86 -26.53 -14.53
N GLY A 209 8.89 -25.36 -13.86
CA GLY A 209 7.92 -24.95 -12.83
C GLY A 209 8.21 -25.52 -11.44
N GLU A 210 9.21 -26.36 -11.27
CA GLU A 210 9.60 -26.91 -9.96
C GLU A 210 10.71 -26.05 -9.33
N SER A 211 10.51 -25.63 -8.08
CA SER A 211 11.52 -24.92 -7.31
C SER A 211 12.63 -25.87 -6.88
N LEU A 212 13.87 -25.50 -7.13
CA LEU A 212 15.05 -26.28 -6.77
C LEU A 212 15.79 -25.64 -5.61
N ASP A 213 16.20 -26.46 -4.64
CA ASP A 213 17.04 -26.01 -3.53
C ASP A 213 18.52 -26.07 -3.92
N SER A 214 19.16 -24.90 -4.00
CA SER A 214 20.58 -24.73 -4.30
C SER A 214 21.10 -25.52 -5.51
N PRO A 215 20.44 -25.42 -6.70
CA PRO A 215 20.81 -26.26 -7.87
C PRO A 215 22.14 -25.85 -8.54
N GLY A 216 22.77 -24.76 -8.08
CA GLY A 216 24.00 -24.22 -8.65
C GLY A 216 24.61 -23.12 -7.81
N SER A 217 25.44 -22.29 -8.43
CA SER A 217 26.11 -21.15 -7.81
C SER A 217 26.11 -19.93 -8.73
N PHE A 218 26.05 -18.73 -8.13
CA PHE A 218 26.13 -17.46 -8.83
C PHE A 218 27.48 -16.82 -8.60
N ASP A 219 28.14 -16.43 -9.67
CA ASP A 219 29.34 -15.61 -9.67
C ASP A 219 28.94 -14.14 -9.92
N ALA A 220 29.17 -13.30 -8.91
CA ALA A 220 28.79 -11.89 -8.96
C ALA A 220 29.70 -11.04 -9.87
N GLU A 221 30.92 -11.47 -10.18
CA GLU A 221 31.85 -10.76 -11.06
C GLU A 221 31.44 -10.94 -12.53
N SER A 222 31.27 -12.20 -12.94
CA SER A 222 30.86 -12.53 -14.32
C SER A 222 29.36 -12.40 -14.56
N ARG A 223 28.53 -12.28 -13.52
CA ARG A 223 27.05 -12.32 -13.59
C ARG A 223 26.52 -13.63 -14.17
N VAL A 224 27.20 -14.74 -13.90
CA VAL A 224 26.81 -16.05 -14.40
C VAL A 224 26.31 -16.93 -13.28
N TYR A 225 25.16 -17.53 -13.49
CA TYR A 225 24.65 -18.62 -12.66
C TYR A 225 25.00 -19.96 -13.30
N THR A 226 25.67 -20.85 -12.57
CA THR A 226 26.10 -22.15 -13.09
C THR A 226 25.38 -23.28 -12.36
N PHE A 227 24.59 -24.06 -13.09
CA PHE A 227 23.94 -25.26 -12.58
C PHE A 227 24.95 -26.38 -12.34
N ARG A 228 24.77 -27.16 -11.27
CA ARG A 228 25.55 -28.39 -11.03
C ARG A 228 25.20 -29.47 -12.04
N THR A 229 23.91 -29.57 -12.38
CA THR A 229 23.40 -30.44 -13.43
C THR A 229 22.67 -29.59 -14.45
N PRO A 230 23.12 -29.57 -15.71
CA PRO A 230 22.49 -28.73 -16.73
C PRO A 230 21.02 -29.09 -16.89
N PRO A 231 20.11 -28.08 -16.96
CA PRO A 231 18.70 -28.32 -17.29
C PRO A 231 18.55 -28.93 -18.69
N ALA A 232 17.57 -29.78 -18.86
CA ALA A 232 17.22 -30.29 -20.17
C ALA A 232 16.76 -29.17 -21.10
N ALA A 233 17.04 -29.29 -22.40
CA ALA A 233 16.59 -28.29 -23.39
C ALA A 233 15.07 -28.15 -23.36
N GLY A 234 14.58 -26.94 -23.46
CA GLY A 234 13.16 -26.59 -23.42
C GLY A 234 12.92 -25.09 -23.56
N THR A 235 11.71 -24.73 -23.97
CA THR A 235 11.30 -23.33 -24.14
C THR A 235 10.81 -22.77 -22.82
N ASP A 236 11.36 -21.62 -22.41
CA ASP A 236 11.00 -20.90 -21.16
C ASP A 236 10.89 -21.81 -19.91
N ASN A 237 11.71 -22.86 -19.88
CA ASN A 237 11.65 -23.90 -18.86
C ASN A 237 12.57 -23.67 -17.66
N VAL A 238 13.41 -22.63 -17.68
CA VAL A 238 14.25 -22.22 -16.53
C VAL A 238 13.87 -20.82 -16.13
N GLU A 239 13.47 -20.62 -14.88
CA GLU A 239 13.22 -19.31 -14.30
C GLU A 239 14.21 -19.04 -13.17
N ILE A 240 14.90 -17.91 -13.25
CA ILE A 240 15.83 -17.45 -12.20
C ILE A 240 15.30 -16.16 -11.60
N THR A 241 15.06 -16.17 -10.28
CA THR A 241 14.79 -14.97 -9.51
C THR A 241 16.12 -14.42 -9.02
N TYR A 242 16.54 -13.29 -9.57
CA TYR A 242 17.75 -12.60 -9.15
C TYR A 242 17.46 -11.36 -8.29
N LEU A 243 18.48 -10.89 -7.59
CA LEU A 243 18.47 -9.69 -6.76
C LEU A 243 19.20 -8.57 -7.49
N ALA A 244 18.58 -7.40 -7.59
CA ALA A 244 19.28 -6.15 -7.90
C ALA A 244 19.85 -5.52 -6.62
N ALA A 245 20.79 -4.58 -6.77
CA ALA A 245 21.46 -3.95 -5.63
C ALA A 245 20.49 -3.19 -4.71
N SER A 246 19.42 -2.61 -5.26
CA SER A 246 18.42 -1.83 -4.51
C SER A 246 17.05 -1.89 -5.14
N SER A 247 16.06 -1.42 -4.41
CA SER A 247 14.71 -1.11 -4.87
C SER A 247 14.36 0.33 -4.49
N ASP A 248 13.28 0.84 -5.07
CA ASP A 248 12.75 2.17 -4.75
C ASP A 248 11.63 2.09 -3.65
N ARG A 249 11.74 1.10 -2.77
CA ARG A 249 10.75 0.85 -1.71
C ARG A 249 10.57 2.05 -0.79
N ALA A 250 11.64 2.74 -0.47
CA ALA A 250 11.60 3.91 0.41
C ALA A 250 10.68 5.00 -0.14
N ARG A 251 10.64 5.19 -1.46
CA ARG A 251 9.74 6.15 -2.10
C ARG A 251 8.27 5.75 -1.93
N VAL A 252 7.93 4.46 -2.08
CA VAL A 252 6.57 3.98 -1.83
C VAL A 252 6.18 4.21 -0.38
N LEU A 253 7.07 3.90 0.57
CA LEU A 253 6.84 4.11 1.99
C LEU A 253 6.79 5.59 2.39
N GLY A 254 7.30 6.50 1.59
CA GLY A 254 7.24 7.95 1.81
C GLY A 254 5.90 8.59 1.42
N MET A 255 5.06 7.89 0.66
CA MET A 255 3.78 8.40 0.18
C MET A 255 2.74 8.45 1.31
N ARG A 256 2.15 9.62 1.55
CA ARG A 256 1.26 9.87 2.69
C ARG A 256 -0.22 9.86 2.33
N CYS A 257 -0.53 9.84 1.04
CA CYS A 257 -1.89 9.95 0.53
C CYS A 257 -2.13 8.92 -0.56
N SER A 258 -3.38 8.47 -0.69
CA SER A 258 -3.80 7.54 -1.72
C SER A 258 -5.13 7.94 -2.32
N GLU A 259 -5.36 7.51 -3.56
CA GLU A 259 -6.65 7.55 -4.23
C GLU A 259 -6.77 6.30 -5.10
N THR A 260 -7.97 5.76 -5.21
CA THR A 260 -8.24 4.62 -6.09
C THR A 260 -9.00 5.09 -7.33
N TYR A 261 -8.65 4.54 -8.47
CA TYR A 261 -9.35 4.78 -9.73
C TYR A 261 -9.92 3.48 -10.28
N ASN A 262 -11.21 3.55 -10.57
CA ASN A 262 -11.96 2.43 -11.11
C ASN A 262 -13.29 2.96 -11.66
N GLY A 263 -14.02 2.15 -12.35
CA GLY A 263 -15.44 2.30 -12.48
C GLY A 263 -16.12 1.59 -11.30
N ASP A 264 -16.62 0.38 -11.55
CA ASP A 264 -17.27 -0.46 -10.52
C ASP A 264 -16.26 -1.28 -9.70
N THR A 265 -15.00 -1.40 -10.16
CA THR A 265 -13.95 -2.19 -9.52
C THR A 265 -12.62 -1.44 -9.50
N ASP A 266 -11.84 -1.60 -8.43
CA ASP A 266 -10.52 -0.98 -8.31
C ASP A 266 -9.58 -1.48 -9.41
N THR A 267 -9.03 -0.56 -10.21
CA THR A 267 -8.09 -0.88 -11.29
C THR A 267 -6.71 -0.34 -11.05
N ARG A 268 -6.60 0.78 -10.32
CA ARG A 268 -5.33 1.43 -9.97
C ARG A 268 -5.41 2.04 -8.58
N LEU A 269 -4.33 1.88 -7.84
CA LEU A 269 -4.06 2.58 -6.61
C LEU A 269 -3.01 3.66 -6.89
N PHE A 270 -3.36 4.92 -6.68
CA PHE A 270 -2.46 6.06 -6.77
C PHE A 270 -1.92 6.39 -5.38
N LEU A 271 -0.62 6.61 -5.28
CA LEU A 271 0.05 7.06 -4.07
C LEU A 271 0.77 8.39 -4.34
N TYR A 272 0.65 9.34 -3.42
CA TYR A 272 1.22 10.68 -3.53
C TYR A 272 1.50 11.29 -2.15
N GLY A 273 2.02 12.51 -2.10
CA GLY A 273 2.20 13.25 -0.84
C GLY A 273 3.54 13.02 -0.16
N ASP A 274 4.57 12.64 -0.90
CA ASP A 274 5.97 12.59 -0.44
C ASP A 274 6.68 13.96 -0.44
N GLY A 275 5.94 15.03 -0.74
CA GLY A 275 6.45 16.38 -0.90
C GLY A 275 6.86 16.74 -2.32
N SER A 276 6.74 15.82 -3.27
CA SER A 276 7.00 16.05 -4.69
C SER A 276 5.73 16.37 -5.48
N ASN A 277 5.90 16.78 -6.73
CA ASN A 277 4.84 16.96 -7.72
C ASN A 277 4.51 15.67 -8.50
N THR A 278 4.89 14.53 -7.95
CA THR A 278 4.76 13.24 -8.63
C THR A 278 3.84 12.32 -7.85
N CYS A 279 2.96 11.61 -8.55
CA CYS A 279 2.26 10.45 -8.01
C CYS A 279 2.73 9.17 -8.71
N ILE A 280 2.76 8.07 -7.97
CA ILE A 280 3.02 6.73 -8.49
C ILE A 280 1.72 5.93 -8.46
N TYR A 281 1.57 4.95 -9.36
CA TYR A 281 0.37 4.12 -9.36
C TYR A 281 0.67 2.64 -9.56
N SER A 282 -0.21 1.82 -9.01
CA SER A 282 -0.07 0.37 -9.04
C SER A 282 -0.21 -0.20 -10.44
N GLY A 283 0.39 -1.35 -10.65
CA GLY A 283 0.35 -2.12 -11.89
C GLY A 283 -0.73 -3.20 -11.89
N VAL A 284 -0.78 -3.86 -13.04
CA VAL A 284 -1.52 -5.12 -13.25
C VAL A 284 -0.48 -6.20 -13.41
N THR A 285 -0.64 -7.30 -12.71
CA THR A 285 0.26 -8.46 -12.82
C THR A 285 0.10 -9.17 -14.17
N GLN A 286 1.02 -10.04 -14.53
CA GLN A 286 0.94 -10.84 -15.75
C GLN A 286 -0.38 -11.61 -15.90
N GLY A 287 -1.01 -11.98 -14.78
CA GLY A 287 -2.34 -12.62 -14.76
C GLY A 287 -3.52 -11.67 -14.99
N GLY A 288 -3.28 -10.39 -15.28
CA GLY A 288 -4.32 -9.39 -15.55
C GLY A 288 -4.99 -8.80 -14.30
N ALA A 289 -4.56 -9.16 -13.09
CA ALA A 289 -5.15 -8.67 -11.85
C ALA A 289 -4.50 -7.36 -11.37
N PRO A 290 -5.29 -6.32 -11.01
CA PRO A 290 -4.77 -5.16 -10.31
C PRO A 290 -4.11 -5.56 -8.99
N SER A 291 -3.00 -4.92 -8.63
CA SER A 291 -2.24 -5.35 -7.45
C SER A 291 -1.72 -4.17 -6.64
N ALA A 292 -2.09 -4.11 -5.37
CA ALA A 292 -1.50 -3.19 -4.41
C ALA A 292 -0.03 -3.54 -4.03
N ALA A 293 0.46 -4.70 -4.46
CA ALA A 293 1.82 -5.17 -4.23
C ALA A 293 2.77 -4.93 -5.42
N TYR A 294 2.30 -4.22 -6.47
CA TYR A 294 3.07 -3.96 -7.68
C TYR A 294 3.00 -2.49 -8.06
N PHE A 295 4.12 -1.78 -7.91
CA PHE A 295 4.31 -0.40 -8.36
C PHE A 295 5.44 -0.37 -9.41
N PRO A 296 5.09 -0.52 -10.71
CA PRO A 296 6.07 -0.49 -11.79
C PRO A 296 6.87 0.81 -11.81
N ALA A 297 8.17 0.72 -12.11
CA ALA A 297 9.05 1.88 -12.06
C ALA A 297 8.64 3.04 -12.98
N MET A 298 7.98 2.74 -14.11
CA MET A 298 7.52 3.77 -15.04
C MET A 298 6.06 4.21 -14.78
N ASN A 299 5.36 3.59 -13.81
CA ASN A 299 4.02 4.01 -13.43
C ASN A 299 4.10 5.26 -12.54
N GLU A 300 4.33 6.38 -13.17
CA GLU A 300 4.53 7.68 -12.53
C GLU A 300 3.88 8.77 -13.37
N ILE A 301 3.20 9.69 -12.72
CA ILE A 301 2.65 10.89 -13.33
C ILE A 301 3.25 12.09 -12.62
N ARG A 302 3.89 12.96 -13.38
CA ARG A 302 4.35 14.26 -12.93
C ARG A 302 3.29 15.30 -13.24
N VAL A 303 2.83 16.00 -12.21
CA VAL A 303 1.86 17.09 -12.33
C VAL A 303 2.62 18.40 -12.29
N ASP A 304 2.50 19.19 -13.37
CA ASP A 304 3.16 20.48 -13.52
C ASP A 304 4.71 20.44 -13.51
N GLY A 305 5.30 21.46 -14.12
CA GLY A 305 6.75 21.69 -14.18
C GLY A 305 7.32 22.49 -13.01
N ALA A 306 6.48 22.98 -12.10
CA ALA A 306 6.87 23.96 -11.08
C ALA A 306 7.33 23.35 -9.74
N ASP A 307 7.49 22.03 -9.66
CA ASP A 307 7.87 21.28 -8.45
C ASP A 307 6.96 21.51 -7.22
N ALA A 308 5.75 22.04 -7.42
CA ALA A 308 4.78 22.20 -6.35
C ALA A 308 4.27 20.83 -5.88
N PRO A 309 4.29 20.54 -4.56
CA PRO A 309 3.88 19.25 -4.05
C PRO A 309 2.40 18.97 -4.32
N ILE A 310 2.09 17.73 -4.69
CA ILE A 310 0.69 17.27 -4.79
C ILE A 310 0.12 17.18 -3.38
N THR A 311 -0.93 17.95 -3.11
CA THR A 311 -1.61 17.98 -1.81
C THR A 311 -2.93 17.21 -1.81
N GLY A 312 -3.47 16.86 -2.98
CA GLY A 312 -4.70 16.08 -3.10
C GLY A 312 -4.93 15.60 -4.53
N LEU A 313 -5.53 14.44 -4.65
CA LEU A 313 -6.11 13.91 -5.87
C LEU A 313 -7.61 13.73 -5.62
N LEU A 314 -8.41 13.99 -6.63
CA LEU A 314 -9.85 13.81 -6.58
C LEU A 314 -10.31 13.04 -7.81
N ARG A 315 -11.08 11.99 -7.56
CA ARG A 315 -11.79 11.27 -8.63
C ARG A 315 -12.95 12.12 -9.12
N HIS A 316 -13.00 12.39 -10.41
CA HIS A 316 -14.08 13.13 -11.06
C HIS A 316 -14.67 12.30 -12.20
N GLY A 317 -15.97 12.12 -12.20
CA GLY A 317 -16.68 11.27 -13.15
C GLY A 317 -16.53 9.78 -12.81
N GLY A 318 -17.60 9.09 -12.65
CA GLY A 318 -17.65 7.65 -12.43
C GLY A 318 -17.86 6.89 -13.73
#